data_4cddb05e3d9597a802d0d85c2b027fb4
#
_entry.id   4cddb05e3d9597a802d0d85c2b027fb4
#
_cell.length_a   1.000
_cell.length_b   1.000
_cell.length_c   1.000
_cell.angle_alpha   90.00
_cell.angle_beta   90.00
_cell.angle_gamma   90.00
#
_symmetry.space_group_name_H-M   'P 1'
#
loop_
_entity.id
_entity.type
_entity.pdbx_description
1 polymer ?
#
loop_
_entity_poly.entity_id
_entity_poly.type
_entity_poly.pdbx_seq_one_letter_code
_entity_poly.pdbx_strand_id
1 'polypeptide(L)'
;MLLTVLLLLAASCLPGYALCRVLDGSADRVRKILLTPALGLLLLFGLAGGLLYSNLWTWGLMSACVLLLNAFALAHIQRKVTDRKALTPWQALEAAMHGEISAGEETTLSEEANTQRWFQSHRRPLPFVIGAVVALSCLTLPFLQTLPFGVDWIGFSMLSGQIHATGSMNLPGTNEGFWTYPPAFPALAAWIQSSLGLSSGQAVFHLGHYSLFTLILGIGGAMDRQGAGAQAVMAMGLGAGLFAKVFDSGYPTVASQLGLVVGLLVLLRPSSTRGKHHTRGFILAFLCVTLIHPTGAIYLG
;
A
#
# COMPACT_ATOMS: atom_id res chain seq x y z
N MET A 1 -17.87 -1.83 -4.14
CA MET A 1 -16.59 -2.36 -3.57
C MET A 1 -15.70 -3.01 -4.62
N LEU A 2 -16.16 -3.99 -5.42
CA LEU A 2 -15.30 -4.70 -6.39
C LEU A 2 -14.57 -3.75 -7.35
N LEU A 3 -15.27 -2.80 -7.97
CA LEU A 3 -14.65 -1.81 -8.87
C LEU A 3 -13.58 -0.97 -8.17
N THR A 4 -13.79 -0.62 -6.89
CA THR A 4 -12.77 0.12 -6.11
C THR A 4 -11.52 -0.73 -5.90
N VAL A 5 -11.68 -2.01 -5.56
CA VAL A 5 -10.54 -2.94 -5.41
C VAL A 5 -9.78 -3.07 -6.73
N LEU A 6 -10.48 -3.26 -7.85
CA LEU A 6 -9.86 -3.36 -9.17
C LEU A 6 -9.13 -2.07 -9.57
N LEU A 7 -9.75 -0.91 -9.36
CA LEU A 7 -9.13 0.40 -9.60
C LEU A 7 -7.85 0.56 -8.79
N LEU A 8 -7.91 0.31 -7.48
CA LEU A 8 -6.77 0.47 -6.59
C LEU A 8 -5.65 -0.54 -6.88
N LEU A 9 -5.99 -1.79 -7.20
CA LEU A 9 -5.00 -2.77 -7.64
C LEU A 9 -4.34 -2.35 -8.96
N ALA A 10 -5.12 -1.94 -9.95
CA ALA A 10 -4.58 -1.47 -11.23
C ALA A 10 -3.66 -0.25 -11.07
N ALA A 11 -4.03 0.68 -10.17
CA ALA A 11 -3.24 1.88 -9.91
C ALA A 11 -1.96 1.60 -9.10
N SER A 12 -1.97 0.60 -8.21
CA SER A 12 -0.93 0.41 -7.19
C SER A 12 0.00 -0.77 -7.43
N CYS A 13 -0.41 -1.83 -8.17
CA CYS A 13 0.38 -3.06 -8.25
C CYS A 13 1.76 -2.86 -8.89
N LEU A 14 1.86 -2.18 -10.02
CA LEU A 14 3.17 -1.97 -10.66
C LEU A 14 4.10 -1.10 -9.81
N PRO A 15 3.68 0.08 -9.31
CA PRO A 15 4.51 0.89 -8.44
C PRO A 15 4.87 0.17 -7.13
N GLY A 16 3.93 -0.54 -6.54
CA GLY A 16 4.15 -1.31 -5.32
C GLY A 16 5.15 -2.44 -5.52
N TYR A 17 5.06 -3.15 -6.65
CA TYR A 17 6.04 -4.18 -7.00
C TYR A 17 7.43 -3.60 -7.25
N ALA A 18 7.54 -2.47 -7.95
CA ALA A 18 8.81 -1.79 -8.16
C ALA A 18 9.44 -1.36 -6.82
N LEU A 19 8.64 -0.77 -5.91
CA LEU A 19 9.11 -0.39 -4.57
C LEU A 19 9.47 -1.62 -3.72
N CYS A 20 8.69 -2.71 -3.80
CA CYS A 20 8.98 -3.96 -3.13
C CYS A 20 10.34 -4.51 -3.55
N ARG A 21 10.68 -4.47 -4.84
CA ARG A 21 12.01 -4.91 -5.32
C ARG A 21 13.17 -4.07 -4.77
N VAL A 22 12.93 -2.78 -4.55
CA VAL A 22 13.95 -1.88 -3.97
C VAL A 22 14.13 -2.16 -2.48
N LEU A 23 13.04 -2.36 -1.75
CA LEU A 23 13.07 -2.50 -0.29
C LEU A 23 13.34 -3.94 0.18
N ASP A 24 12.79 -4.94 -0.49
CA ASP A 24 12.87 -6.32 -0.01
C ASP A 24 13.97 -7.14 -0.69
N GLY A 25 14.23 -6.99 -1.97
CA GLY A 25 15.27 -7.75 -2.69
C GLY A 25 15.13 -9.29 -2.66
N SER A 26 14.12 -9.83 -1.97
CA SER A 26 13.87 -11.27 -1.84
C SER A 26 13.38 -11.87 -3.16
N ALA A 27 13.75 -13.13 -3.44
CA ALA A 27 13.25 -13.88 -4.60
C ALA A 27 11.85 -14.46 -4.37
N ASP A 28 11.33 -14.42 -3.14
CA ASP A 28 10.07 -15.06 -2.75
C ASP A 28 8.86 -14.39 -3.40
N ARG A 29 8.13 -15.15 -4.22
CA ARG A 29 6.95 -14.67 -4.96
C ARG A 29 5.77 -14.36 -4.04
N VAL A 30 5.49 -15.25 -3.07
CA VAL A 30 4.34 -15.07 -2.17
C VAL A 30 4.52 -13.82 -1.34
N ARG A 31 5.73 -13.62 -0.81
CA ARG A 31 6.10 -12.41 -0.06
C ARG A 31 5.90 -11.14 -0.92
N LYS A 32 6.35 -11.14 -2.17
CA LYS A 32 6.15 -10.02 -3.09
C LYS A 32 4.67 -9.74 -3.36
N ILE A 33 3.86 -10.79 -3.59
CA ILE A 33 2.41 -10.64 -3.79
C ILE A 33 1.74 -9.99 -2.57
N LEU A 34 2.13 -10.40 -1.36
CA LEU A 34 1.58 -9.84 -0.13
C LEU A 34 1.99 -8.38 0.11
N LEU A 35 3.23 -8.02 -0.20
CA LEU A 35 3.78 -6.68 0.01
C LEU A 35 3.31 -5.65 -1.02
N THR A 36 3.14 -6.07 -2.27
CA THR A 36 2.87 -5.20 -3.40
C THR A 36 1.67 -4.27 -3.21
N PRO A 37 0.47 -4.74 -2.80
CA PRO A 37 -0.69 -3.86 -2.63
C PRO A 37 -0.48 -2.80 -1.55
N ALA A 38 0.16 -3.17 -0.42
CA ALA A 38 0.41 -2.26 0.69
C ALA A 38 1.39 -1.13 0.30
N LEU A 39 2.51 -1.50 -0.34
CA LEU A 39 3.52 -0.54 -0.78
C LEU A 39 2.99 0.36 -1.90
N GLY A 40 2.18 -0.20 -2.80
CA GLY A 40 1.56 0.58 -3.87
C GLY A 40 0.50 1.56 -3.35
N LEU A 41 -0.33 1.13 -2.40
CA LEU A 41 -1.32 2.01 -1.78
C LEU A 41 -0.64 3.15 -1.00
N LEU A 42 0.46 2.87 -0.31
CA LEU A 42 1.26 3.90 0.36
C LEU A 42 1.75 4.97 -0.62
N LEU A 43 2.24 4.58 -1.80
CA LEU A 43 2.64 5.52 -2.86
C LEU A 43 1.46 6.33 -3.40
N LEU A 44 0.29 5.73 -3.57
CA LEU A 44 -0.92 6.46 -4.00
C LEU A 44 -1.34 7.50 -2.96
N PHE A 45 -1.27 7.18 -1.67
CA PHE A 45 -1.51 8.16 -0.61
C PHE A 45 -0.51 9.31 -0.67
N GLY A 46 0.78 9.00 -0.80
CA GLY A 46 1.81 10.03 -0.93
C GLY A 46 1.59 10.94 -2.14
N LEU A 47 1.21 10.37 -3.27
CA LEU A 47 0.90 11.11 -4.49
C LEU A 47 -0.32 12.02 -4.30
N ALA A 48 -1.44 11.47 -3.82
CA ALA A 48 -2.67 12.23 -3.62
C ALA A 48 -2.49 13.37 -2.60
N GLY A 49 -1.83 13.07 -1.48
CA GLY A 49 -1.52 14.05 -0.44
C GLY A 49 -0.55 15.12 -0.93
N GLY A 50 0.49 14.72 -1.66
CA GLY A 50 1.48 15.67 -2.23
C GLY A 50 0.86 16.62 -3.24
N LEU A 51 0.01 16.15 -4.14
CA LEU A 51 -0.71 16.99 -5.10
C LEU A 51 -1.64 17.99 -4.39
N LEU A 52 -2.37 17.53 -3.38
CA LEU A 52 -3.27 18.41 -2.63
C LEU A 52 -2.48 19.43 -1.80
N TYR A 53 -1.40 19.01 -1.14
CA TYR A 53 -0.52 19.90 -0.38
C TYR A 53 0.07 21.00 -1.25
N SER A 54 0.39 20.70 -2.50
CA SER A 54 0.94 21.64 -3.48
C SER A 54 -0.14 22.50 -4.17
N ASN A 55 -1.41 22.39 -3.80
CA ASN A 55 -2.56 23.02 -4.48
C ASN A 55 -2.67 22.67 -5.98
N LEU A 56 -2.18 21.51 -6.36
CA LEU A 56 -2.20 21.02 -7.75
C LEU A 56 -3.22 19.90 -7.96
N TRP A 57 -4.00 19.57 -6.93
CA TRP A 57 -4.90 18.43 -7.01
C TRP A 57 -6.05 18.71 -7.97
N THR A 58 -6.14 17.88 -9.00
CA THR A 58 -7.33 17.72 -9.85
C THR A 58 -7.47 16.24 -10.17
N TRP A 59 -8.68 15.78 -10.45
CA TRP A 59 -8.89 14.38 -10.86
C TRP A 59 -8.04 14.01 -12.09
N GLY A 60 -7.98 14.88 -13.09
CA GLY A 60 -7.20 14.66 -14.32
C GLY A 60 -5.70 14.54 -14.04
N LEU A 61 -5.14 15.46 -13.23
CA LEU A 61 -3.71 15.43 -12.90
C LEU A 61 -3.37 14.22 -12.02
N MET A 62 -4.20 13.88 -11.03
CA MET A 62 -4.01 12.68 -10.23
C MET A 62 -4.01 11.43 -11.11
N SER A 63 -4.96 11.30 -12.04
CA SER A 63 -5.04 10.18 -12.97
C SER A 63 -3.82 10.11 -13.90
N ALA A 64 -3.37 11.25 -14.44
CA ALA A 64 -2.17 11.33 -15.26
C ALA A 64 -0.92 10.90 -14.47
N CYS A 65 -0.77 11.38 -13.24
CA CYS A 65 0.33 10.99 -12.36
C CYS A 65 0.31 9.50 -12.01
N VAL A 66 -0.87 8.90 -11.79
CA VAL A 66 -1.01 7.44 -11.59
C VAL A 66 -0.56 6.68 -12.83
N LEU A 67 -0.96 7.10 -14.02
CA LEU A 67 -0.51 6.48 -15.28
C LEU A 67 0.99 6.61 -15.48
N LEU A 68 1.56 7.79 -15.24
CA LEU A 68 3.01 8.02 -15.33
C LEU A 68 3.78 7.19 -14.30
N LEU A 69 3.29 7.08 -13.08
CA LEU A 69 3.90 6.25 -12.04
C LEU A 69 3.92 4.76 -12.44
N ASN A 70 2.83 4.27 -13.03
CA ASN A 70 2.76 2.91 -13.57
C ASN A 70 3.69 2.71 -14.77
N ALA A 71 3.74 3.65 -15.71
CA ALA A 71 4.65 3.59 -16.86
C ALA A 71 6.12 3.61 -16.42
N PHE A 72 6.47 4.46 -15.43
CA PHE A 72 7.81 4.52 -14.86
C PHE A 72 8.18 3.22 -14.15
N ALA A 73 7.27 2.67 -13.35
CA ALA A 73 7.46 1.38 -12.67
C ALA A 73 7.70 0.25 -13.69
N LEU A 74 6.90 0.20 -14.75
CA LEU A 74 7.06 -0.76 -15.84
C LEU A 74 8.42 -0.61 -16.53
N ALA A 75 8.80 0.62 -16.90
CA ALA A 75 10.10 0.91 -17.52
C ALA A 75 11.28 0.51 -16.59
N HIS A 76 11.15 0.75 -15.28
CA HIS A 76 12.15 0.34 -14.29
C HIS A 76 12.27 -1.18 -14.19
N ILE A 77 11.15 -1.89 -14.21
CA ILE A 77 11.12 -3.37 -14.23
C ILE A 77 11.77 -3.88 -15.51
N GLN A 78 11.42 -3.32 -16.67
CA GLN A 78 11.97 -3.70 -17.97
C GLN A 78 13.47 -3.50 -18.07
N ARG A 79 14.00 -2.34 -17.69
CA ARG A 79 15.44 -2.07 -17.75
C ARG A 79 16.28 -3.15 -17.07
N LYS A 80 15.85 -3.61 -15.90
CA LYS A 80 16.54 -4.69 -15.18
C LYS A 80 16.42 -6.06 -15.83
N VAL A 81 15.48 -6.24 -16.77
CA VAL A 81 15.28 -7.48 -17.56
C VAL A 81 16.06 -7.42 -18.85
N THR A 82 16.03 -6.26 -19.54
CA THR A 82 16.65 -6.06 -20.87
C THR A 82 18.17 -6.12 -20.83
N ASP A 83 18.79 -5.77 -19.69
CA ASP A 83 20.23 -6.00 -19.50
C ASP A 83 20.63 -7.48 -19.62
N ARG A 84 19.69 -8.39 -19.73
CA ARG A 84 19.91 -9.84 -19.84
C ARG A 84 19.29 -10.54 -21.06
N LYS A 85 18.20 -10.06 -21.66
CA LYS A 85 17.57 -10.62 -22.89
C LYS A 85 16.61 -9.58 -23.49
N ALA A 86 16.55 -9.48 -24.81
CA ALA A 86 15.58 -8.63 -25.52
C ALA A 86 14.14 -9.23 -25.43
N LEU A 87 13.50 -9.04 -24.27
CA LEU A 87 12.13 -9.50 -24.03
C LEU A 87 11.11 -8.39 -24.28
N THR A 88 9.92 -8.76 -24.74
CA THR A 88 8.80 -7.83 -24.82
C THR A 88 8.38 -7.37 -23.42
N PRO A 89 7.67 -6.21 -23.27
CA PRO A 89 7.20 -5.72 -21.97
C PRO A 89 6.43 -6.76 -21.16
N TRP A 90 5.61 -7.57 -21.83
CA TRP A 90 4.81 -8.62 -21.19
C TRP A 90 5.67 -9.80 -20.73
N GLN A 91 6.57 -10.27 -21.58
CA GLN A 91 7.53 -11.33 -21.21
C GLN A 91 8.46 -10.88 -20.08
N ALA A 92 8.82 -9.59 -20.05
CA ALA A 92 9.59 -9.02 -18.95
C ALA A 92 8.83 -9.03 -17.63
N LEU A 93 7.53 -8.69 -17.66
CA LEU A 93 6.66 -8.76 -16.49
C LEU A 93 6.46 -10.21 -16.03
N GLU A 94 6.23 -11.12 -16.95
CA GLU A 94 6.07 -12.53 -16.70
C GLU A 94 7.35 -13.15 -16.13
N ALA A 95 8.51 -12.89 -16.73
CA ALA A 95 9.82 -13.31 -16.22
C ALA A 95 10.11 -12.70 -14.82
N ALA A 96 9.71 -11.44 -14.59
CA ALA A 96 9.80 -10.82 -13.28
C ALA A 96 8.92 -11.51 -12.25
N MET A 97 7.68 -11.86 -12.63
CA MET A 97 6.76 -12.59 -11.75
C MET A 97 7.20 -14.04 -11.52
N HIS A 98 7.85 -14.66 -12.51
CA HIS A 98 8.37 -16.02 -12.39
C HIS A 98 9.73 -16.11 -11.67
N GLY A 99 10.31 -15.01 -11.23
CA GLY A 99 11.54 -15.00 -10.43
C GLY A 99 12.83 -15.32 -11.22
N GLU A 100 12.76 -15.41 -12.55
CA GLU A 100 13.90 -15.73 -13.44
C GLU A 100 14.97 -14.62 -13.49
N ILE A 101 14.69 -13.46 -12.86
CA ILE A 101 15.56 -12.26 -12.92
C ILE A 101 16.55 -12.22 -11.76
N SER A 102 16.50 -13.19 -10.86
CA SER A 102 17.33 -13.20 -9.61
C SER A 102 18.76 -13.75 -9.77
N ALA A 103 19.12 -14.29 -10.92
CA ALA A 103 20.33 -15.13 -11.11
C ALA A 103 21.66 -14.36 -11.26
N GLY A 104 21.78 -13.12 -10.85
CA GLY A 104 23.00 -12.31 -11.04
C GLY A 104 23.73 -11.85 -9.79
N GLU A 105 23.22 -12.18 -8.61
CA GLU A 105 23.87 -11.90 -7.32
C GLU A 105 24.27 -13.21 -6.59
N GLU A 106 24.62 -14.23 -7.35
CA GLU A 106 24.70 -15.64 -6.89
C GLU A 106 25.88 -15.97 -5.97
N THR A 107 26.82 -15.08 -5.71
CA THR A 107 28.04 -15.45 -4.94
C THR A 107 27.98 -15.20 -3.44
N THR A 108 26.99 -14.43 -2.95
CA THR A 108 26.75 -14.27 -1.49
C THR A 108 25.46 -14.95 -1.03
N LEU A 109 24.73 -15.59 -1.95
CA LEU A 109 23.36 -16.08 -1.75
C LEU A 109 23.26 -17.56 -1.32
N SER A 110 24.36 -18.31 -1.22
CA SER A 110 24.24 -19.75 -0.94
C SER A 110 23.68 -20.07 0.45
N GLU A 111 24.06 -19.30 1.46
CA GLU A 111 23.51 -19.48 2.83
C GLU A 111 22.09 -18.89 2.95
N GLU A 112 21.85 -17.71 2.38
CA GLU A 112 20.52 -17.12 2.36
C GLU A 112 19.53 -17.97 1.53
N ALA A 113 19.96 -18.52 0.39
CA ALA A 113 19.14 -19.39 -0.44
C ALA A 113 18.79 -20.72 0.24
N ASN A 114 19.71 -21.31 1.00
CA ASN A 114 19.46 -22.53 1.76
C ASN A 114 18.51 -22.26 2.95
N THR A 115 18.70 -21.17 3.67
CA THR A 115 17.80 -20.74 4.75
C THR A 115 16.40 -20.44 4.18
N GLN A 116 16.33 -19.78 3.04
CA GLN A 116 15.07 -19.43 2.38
C GLN A 116 14.32 -20.66 1.85
N ARG A 117 15.02 -21.68 1.30
CA ARG A 117 14.44 -22.97 0.92
C ARG A 117 13.91 -23.74 2.12
N TRP A 118 14.62 -23.71 3.24
CA TRP A 118 14.17 -24.33 4.48
C TRP A 118 12.87 -23.70 4.98
N PHE A 119 12.75 -22.36 5.02
CA PHE A 119 11.53 -21.68 5.42
C PHE A 119 10.37 -21.92 4.46
N GLN A 120 10.62 -21.97 3.15
CA GLN A 120 9.58 -22.27 2.14
C GLN A 120 9.04 -23.71 2.30
N SER A 121 9.90 -24.68 2.61
CA SER A 121 9.50 -26.08 2.80
C SER A 121 8.70 -26.29 4.09
N HIS A 122 8.79 -25.40 5.08
CA HIS A 122 8.13 -25.50 6.37
C HIS A 122 6.92 -24.56 6.50
N ARG A 123 6.50 -23.89 5.44
CA ARG A 123 5.25 -23.12 5.44
C ARG A 123 4.06 -24.03 5.69
N ARG A 124 3.39 -23.81 6.80
CA ARG A 124 2.14 -24.52 7.10
C ARG A 124 1.02 -23.87 6.28
N PRO A 125 0.33 -24.61 5.38
CA PRO A 125 -0.70 -24.04 4.52
C PRO A 125 -1.91 -23.50 5.29
N LEU A 126 -2.30 -24.18 6.35
CA LEU A 126 -3.51 -23.84 7.12
C LEU A 126 -3.49 -22.43 7.73
N PRO A 127 -2.46 -21.99 8.48
CA PRO A 127 -2.41 -20.63 9.00
C PRO A 127 -2.43 -19.57 7.89
N PHE A 128 -1.79 -19.85 6.74
CA PHE A 128 -1.80 -18.97 5.59
C PHE A 128 -3.22 -18.82 5.01
N VAL A 129 -3.94 -19.92 4.83
CA VAL A 129 -5.32 -19.91 4.34
C VAL A 129 -6.23 -19.14 5.31
N ILE A 130 -6.12 -19.40 6.62
CA ILE A 130 -6.88 -18.66 7.64
C ILE A 130 -6.57 -17.16 7.56
N GLY A 131 -5.30 -16.79 7.49
CA GLY A 131 -4.89 -15.39 7.36
C GLY A 131 -5.43 -14.72 6.10
N ALA A 132 -5.42 -15.42 4.97
CA ALA A 132 -5.98 -14.92 3.71
C ALA A 132 -7.51 -14.75 3.81
N VAL A 133 -8.22 -15.70 4.42
CA VAL A 133 -9.67 -15.60 4.65
C VAL A 133 -9.98 -14.40 5.53
N VAL A 134 -9.25 -14.21 6.63
CA VAL A 134 -9.41 -13.05 7.52
C VAL A 134 -9.14 -11.75 6.78
N ALA A 135 -8.08 -11.67 5.98
CA ALA A 135 -7.78 -10.47 5.17
C ALA A 135 -8.91 -10.17 4.17
N LEU A 136 -9.40 -11.19 3.46
CA LEU A 136 -10.51 -11.04 2.51
C LEU A 136 -11.82 -10.66 3.21
N SER A 137 -12.07 -11.15 4.42
CA SER A 137 -13.27 -10.80 5.19
C SER A 137 -13.35 -9.30 5.49
N CYS A 138 -12.20 -8.62 5.57
CA CYS A 138 -12.17 -7.16 5.73
C CYS A 138 -12.82 -6.41 4.55
N LEU A 139 -12.91 -7.03 3.37
CA LEU A 139 -13.55 -6.44 2.20
C LEU A 139 -15.06 -6.74 2.12
N THR A 140 -15.58 -7.64 2.97
CA THR A 140 -16.99 -8.09 2.84
C THR A 140 -17.97 -7.05 3.36
N LEU A 141 -17.64 -6.30 4.41
CA LEU A 141 -18.55 -5.36 5.03
C LEU A 141 -19.07 -4.28 4.05
N PRO A 142 -18.23 -3.68 3.17
CA PRO A 142 -18.72 -2.75 2.14
C PRO A 142 -19.62 -3.37 1.05
N PHE A 143 -19.80 -4.68 1.02
CA PHE A 143 -20.80 -5.32 0.18
C PHE A 143 -22.15 -5.46 0.89
N LEU A 144 -22.13 -5.51 2.23
CA LEU A 144 -23.32 -5.72 3.05
C LEU A 144 -24.03 -4.41 3.41
N GLN A 145 -23.30 -3.31 3.42
CA GLN A 145 -23.83 -1.99 3.75
C GLN A 145 -23.21 -0.89 2.90
N THR A 146 -23.90 0.24 2.77
CA THR A 146 -23.50 1.34 1.88
C THR A 146 -22.66 2.41 2.56
N LEU A 147 -22.75 2.54 3.88
CA LEU A 147 -22.08 3.57 4.68
C LEU A 147 -21.35 2.96 5.88
N PRO A 148 -20.27 3.60 6.36
CA PRO A 148 -19.53 3.14 7.53
C PRO A 148 -20.38 3.16 8.82
N PHE A 149 -19.91 2.40 9.81
CA PHE A 149 -20.28 2.60 11.21
C PHE A 149 -19.51 3.77 11.81
N GLY A 150 -19.90 4.19 13.02
CA GLY A 150 -19.23 5.29 13.73
C GLY A 150 -19.59 6.65 13.17
N VAL A 151 -18.82 7.66 13.53
CA VAL A 151 -19.09 9.07 13.20
C VAL A 151 -17.94 9.76 12.46
N ASP A 152 -16.72 9.27 12.61
CA ASP A 152 -15.52 9.91 12.05
C ASP A 152 -15.55 9.99 10.51
N TRP A 153 -16.21 9.03 9.86
CA TRP A 153 -16.33 9.01 8.40
C TRP A 153 -17.05 10.24 7.82
N ILE A 154 -17.93 10.88 8.62
CA ILE A 154 -18.67 12.07 8.19
C ILE A 154 -17.68 13.18 7.84
N GLY A 155 -16.74 13.47 8.74
CA GLY A 155 -15.70 14.47 8.53
C GLY A 155 -14.84 14.16 7.29
N PHE A 156 -14.41 12.89 7.12
CA PHE A 156 -13.62 12.49 5.95
C PHE A 156 -14.42 12.57 4.65
N SER A 157 -15.70 12.26 4.70
CA SER A 157 -16.60 12.39 3.55
C SER A 157 -16.82 13.84 3.15
N MET A 158 -16.95 14.74 4.11
CA MET A 158 -17.06 16.17 3.86
C MET A 158 -15.78 16.69 3.19
N LEU A 159 -14.60 16.35 3.74
CA LEU A 159 -13.31 16.74 3.15
C LEU A 159 -13.13 16.16 1.75
N SER A 160 -13.43 14.88 1.55
CA SER A 160 -13.36 14.24 0.23
C SER A 160 -14.31 14.87 -0.78
N GLY A 161 -15.55 15.14 -0.36
CA GLY A 161 -16.54 15.83 -1.21
C GLY A 161 -16.11 17.24 -1.58
N GLN A 162 -15.54 17.99 -0.65
CA GLN A 162 -14.99 19.33 -0.91
C GLN A 162 -13.81 19.29 -1.89
N ILE A 163 -12.86 18.38 -1.69
CA ILE A 163 -11.73 18.20 -2.61
C ILE A 163 -12.26 17.82 -4.01
N HIS A 164 -13.24 16.94 -4.09
CA HIS A 164 -13.88 16.57 -5.36
C HIS A 164 -14.48 17.78 -6.07
N ALA A 165 -15.17 18.66 -5.34
CA ALA A 165 -15.85 19.80 -5.88
C ALA A 165 -14.93 20.98 -6.24
N THR A 166 -13.88 21.22 -5.44
CA THR A 166 -13.09 22.46 -5.50
C THR A 166 -11.61 22.24 -5.80
N GLY A 167 -11.12 21.00 -5.69
CA GLY A 167 -9.68 20.69 -5.76
C GLY A 167 -8.89 21.12 -4.51
N SER A 168 -9.55 21.54 -3.44
CA SER A 168 -8.93 22.12 -2.25
C SER A 168 -9.59 21.64 -0.96
N MET A 169 -8.87 21.70 0.15
CA MET A 169 -9.42 21.53 1.50
C MET A 169 -9.80 22.87 2.18
N ASN A 170 -9.66 23.99 1.49
CA ASN A 170 -9.99 25.29 2.06
C ASN A 170 -11.51 25.41 2.26
N LEU A 171 -11.92 25.90 3.43
CA LEU A 171 -13.33 26.18 3.68
C LEU A 171 -13.80 27.31 2.77
N PRO A 172 -15.00 27.20 2.16
CA PRO A 172 -15.57 28.28 1.35
C PRO A 172 -15.64 29.59 2.15
N GLY A 173 -15.14 30.66 1.54
CA GLY A 173 -15.17 32.00 2.17
C GLY A 173 -14.09 32.27 3.22
N THR A 174 -13.17 31.38 3.45
CA THR A 174 -11.98 31.61 4.29
C THR A 174 -10.71 31.49 3.48
N ASN A 175 -9.72 32.37 3.74
CA ASN A 175 -8.36 32.19 3.23
C ASN A 175 -7.53 31.28 4.13
N GLU A 176 -8.12 30.77 5.21
CA GLU A 176 -7.49 29.86 6.15
C GLU A 176 -7.65 28.45 5.60
N GLY A 177 -6.53 27.85 5.20
CA GLY A 177 -6.51 26.45 4.80
C GLY A 177 -6.94 25.57 5.96
N PHE A 178 -7.81 24.61 5.70
CA PHE A 178 -8.21 23.59 6.67
C PHE A 178 -7.06 22.57 6.87
N TRP A 179 -5.91 23.07 7.28
CA TRP A 179 -4.68 22.31 7.49
C TRP A 179 -4.66 21.52 8.80
N THR A 180 -5.79 21.43 9.49
CA THR A 180 -5.88 20.66 10.73
C THR A 180 -5.88 19.16 10.48
N TYR A 181 -6.02 18.72 9.23
CA TYR A 181 -6.03 17.30 8.90
C TYR A 181 -5.08 16.95 7.74
N PRO A 182 -4.34 15.83 7.83
CA PRO A 182 -3.46 15.38 6.75
C PRO A 182 -4.21 15.06 5.45
N PRO A 183 -3.69 15.50 4.30
CA PRO A 183 -4.48 15.58 3.07
C PRO A 183 -4.64 14.27 2.31
N ALA A 184 -3.77 13.25 2.54
CA ALA A 184 -3.65 12.11 1.64
C ALA A 184 -4.90 11.22 1.59
N PHE A 185 -5.49 10.91 2.75
CA PHE A 185 -6.66 10.02 2.80
C PHE A 185 -7.88 10.64 2.11
N PRO A 186 -8.33 11.87 2.45
CA PRO A 186 -9.46 12.48 1.76
C PRO A 186 -9.20 12.77 0.29
N ALA A 187 -7.96 13.11 -0.11
CA ALA A 187 -7.61 13.32 -1.51
C ALA A 187 -7.70 12.05 -2.36
N LEU A 188 -7.23 10.92 -1.83
CA LEU A 188 -7.34 9.63 -2.53
C LEU A 188 -8.80 9.16 -2.58
N ALA A 189 -9.58 9.38 -1.51
CA ALA A 189 -11.02 9.10 -1.52
C ALA A 189 -11.76 9.95 -2.58
N ALA A 190 -11.42 11.24 -2.71
CA ALA A 190 -11.97 12.12 -3.75
C ALA A 190 -11.64 11.62 -5.17
N TRP A 191 -10.43 11.10 -5.39
CA TRP A 191 -10.06 10.50 -6.67
C TRP A 191 -10.88 9.23 -6.98
N ILE A 192 -11.10 8.35 -6.00
CA ILE A 192 -11.95 7.16 -6.14
C ILE A 192 -13.40 7.57 -6.44
N GLN A 193 -13.92 8.55 -5.70
CA GLN A 193 -15.25 9.13 -5.91
C GLN A 193 -15.43 9.59 -7.37
N SER A 194 -14.48 10.40 -7.87
CA SER A 194 -14.52 10.92 -9.24
C SER A 194 -14.39 9.83 -10.30
N SER A 195 -13.54 8.82 -10.04
CA SER A 195 -13.24 7.75 -11.00
C SER A 195 -14.38 6.74 -11.15
N LEU A 196 -15.17 6.52 -10.11
CA LEU A 196 -16.18 5.48 -10.05
C LEU A 196 -17.62 6.02 -9.90
N GLY A 197 -17.80 7.33 -9.78
CA GLY A 197 -19.10 7.94 -9.55
C GLY A 197 -19.74 7.57 -8.20
N LEU A 198 -18.92 7.31 -7.18
CA LEU A 198 -19.39 6.96 -5.85
C LEU A 198 -19.77 8.21 -5.06
N SER A 199 -20.59 8.04 -4.00
CA SER A 199 -20.70 9.08 -2.98
C SER A 199 -19.42 9.20 -2.17
N SER A 200 -19.16 10.36 -1.55
CA SER A 200 -17.97 10.57 -0.70
C SER A 200 -17.91 9.56 0.44
N GLY A 201 -19.06 9.25 1.08
CA GLY A 201 -19.14 8.25 2.14
C GLY A 201 -18.75 6.85 1.67
N GLN A 202 -19.24 6.44 0.48
CA GLN A 202 -18.87 5.16 -0.11
C GLN A 202 -17.38 5.09 -0.46
N ALA A 203 -16.81 6.15 -1.03
CA ALA A 203 -15.39 6.21 -1.38
C ALA A 203 -14.50 6.08 -0.14
N VAL A 204 -14.83 6.81 0.94
CA VAL A 204 -14.18 6.75 2.25
C VAL A 204 -14.27 5.34 2.85
N PHE A 205 -15.46 4.74 2.81
CA PHE A 205 -15.73 3.40 3.33
C PHE A 205 -14.90 2.33 2.59
N HIS A 206 -14.96 2.35 1.28
CA HIS A 206 -14.22 1.40 0.45
C HIS A 206 -12.71 1.53 0.62
N LEU A 207 -12.19 2.77 0.66
CA LEU A 207 -10.76 3.02 0.84
C LEU A 207 -10.28 2.57 2.22
N GLY A 208 -11.06 2.81 3.27
CA GLY A 208 -10.75 2.39 4.63
C GLY A 208 -10.59 0.88 4.76
N HIS A 209 -11.56 0.13 4.23
CA HIS A 209 -11.54 -1.33 4.23
C HIS A 209 -10.44 -1.91 3.34
N TYR A 210 -10.18 -1.30 2.18
CA TYR A 210 -9.06 -1.69 1.34
C TYR A 210 -7.72 -1.41 2.00
N SER A 211 -7.60 -0.32 2.76
CA SER A 211 -6.39 -0.02 3.53
C SER A 211 -6.12 -1.07 4.60
N LEU A 212 -7.16 -1.51 5.34
CA LEU A 212 -7.03 -2.60 6.31
C LEU A 212 -6.62 -3.92 5.66
N PHE A 213 -7.27 -4.28 4.56
CA PHE A 213 -6.94 -5.47 3.79
C PHE A 213 -5.46 -5.48 3.36
N THR A 214 -5.00 -4.40 2.75
CA THR A 214 -3.61 -4.29 2.28
C THR A 214 -2.60 -4.22 3.42
N LEU A 215 -2.95 -3.60 4.56
CA LEU A 215 -2.12 -3.57 5.75
C LEU A 215 -1.89 -4.99 6.30
N ILE A 216 -2.95 -5.78 6.44
CA ILE A 216 -2.86 -7.16 6.92
C ILE A 216 -1.95 -7.99 6.00
N LEU A 217 -2.15 -7.89 4.68
CA LEU A 217 -1.30 -8.59 3.71
C LEU A 217 0.16 -8.11 3.79
N GLY A 218 0.37 -6.79 3.87
CA GLY A 218 1.69 -6.19 3.94
C GLY A 218 2.50 -6.61 5.16
N ILE A 219 1.88 -6.61 6.34
CA ILE A 219 2.53 -7.09 7.58
C ILE A 219 2.83 -8.59 7.47
N GLY A 220 1.86 -9.39 6.97
CA GLY A 220 2.08 -10.81 6.72
C GLY A 220 3.27 -11.05 5.81
N GLY A 221 3.38 -10.30 4.71
CA GLY A 221 4.52 -10.35 3.81
C GLY A 221 5.82 -9.91 4.46
N ALA A 222 5.83 -8.83 5.25
CA ALA A 222 7.03 -8.34 5.92
C ALA A 222 7.58 -9.35 6.95
N MET A 223 6.70 -10.02 7.68
CA MET A 223 7.05 -11.00 8.71
C MET A 223 7.37 -12.40 8.17
N ASP A 224 7.07 -12.68 6.90
CA ASP A 224 7.18 -14.03 6.33
C ASP A 224 8.61 -14.60 6.36
N ARG A 225 9.66 -13.75 6.31
CA ARG A 225 11.06 -14.19 6.45
C ARG A 225 11.35 -14.91 7.76
N GLN A 226 10.66 -14.57 8.83
CA GLN A 226 10.80 -15.21 10.14
C GLN A 226 9.93 -16.45 10.28
N GLY A 227 9.25 -16.90 9.21
CA GLY A 227 8.29 -18.01 9.28
C GLY A 227 7.00 -17.67 10.03
N ALA A 228 6.82 -16.41 10.41
CA ALA A 228 5.69 -15.95 11.21
C ALA A 228 4.64 -15.18 10.39
N GLY A 229 4.77 -15.13 9.06
CA GLY A 229 3.90 -14.30 8.21
C GLY A 229 2.43 -14.64 8.32
N ALA A 230 2.09 -15.92 8.25
CA ALA A 230 0.69 -16.36 8.37
C ALA A 230 0.11 -16.08 9.76
N GLN A 231 0.91 -16.25 10.82
CA GLN A 231 0.52 -15.93 12.19
C GLN A 231 0.35 -14.42 12.38
N ALA A 232 1.23 -13.60 11.78
CA ALA A 232 1.12 -12.16 11.81
C ALA A 232 -0.14 -11.66 11.08
N VAL A 233 -0.45 -12.21 9.90
CA VAL A 233 -1.69 -11.89 9.16
C VAL A 233 -2.92 -12.24 10.01
N MET A 234 -2.95 -13.42 10.63
CA MET A 234 -4.05 -13.85 11.46
C MET A 234 -4.19 -12.98 12.72
N ALA A 235 -3.09 -12.69 13.41
CA ALA A 235 -3.09 -11.85 14.61
C ALA A 235 -3.57 -10.42 14.32
N MET A 236 -3.12 -9.83 13.20
CA MET A 236 -3.58 -8.51 12.78
C MET A 236 -5.06 -8.52 12.40
N GLY A 237 -5.52 -9.54 11.69
CA GLY A 237 -6.91 -9.67 11.29
C GLY A 237 -7.86 -9.87 12.48
N LEU A 238 -7.40 -10.53 13.52
CA LEU A 238 -8.16 -10.75 14.76
C LEU A 238 -7.90 -9.66 15.82
N GLY A 239 -6.97 -8.75 15.57
CA GLY A 239 -6.57 -7.71 16.52
C GLY A 239 -7.72 -6.75 16.84
N ALA A 240 -8.23 -6.80 18.06
CA ALA A 240 -9.38 -6.02 18.50
C ALA A 240 -9.22 -4.51 18.27
N GLY A 241 -7.99 -3.98 18.41
CA GLY A 241 -7.72 -2.56 18.22
C GLY A 241 -7.93 -2.09 16.77
N LEU A 242 -7.55 -2.89 15.77
CA LEU A 242 -7.77 -2.57 14.36
C LEU A 242 -9.26 -2.63 14.00
N PHE A 243 -9.95 -3.68 14.45
CA PHE A 243 -11.39 -3.78 14.25
C PHE A 243 -12.14 -2.64 14.92
N ALA A 244 -11.82 -2.31 16.17
CA ALA A 244 -12.43 -1.18 16.88
C ALA A 244 -12.23 0.12 16.10
N LYS A 245 -11.02 0.40 15.59
CA LYS A 245 -10.76 1.59 14.78
C LYS A 245 -11.51 1.62 13.46
N VAL A 246 -11.72 0.49 12.81
CA VAL A 246 -12.50 0.40 11.57
C VAL A 246 -13.99 0.61 11.84
N PHE A 247 -14.51 0.05 12.95
CA PHE A 247 -15.90 0.30 13.38
C PHE A 247 -16.14 1.76 13.79
N ASP A 248 -15.16 2.42 14.37
CA ASP A 248 -15.20 3.85 14.70
C ASP A 248 -14.90 4.75 13.47
N SER A 249 -14.71 4.18 12.30
CA SER A 249 -14.35 4.87 11.06
C SER A 249 -12.99 5.61 11.09
N GLY A 250 -12.11 5.25 12.00
CA GLY A 250 -10.74 5.81 12.09
C GLY A 250 -9.82 5.35 10.94
N TYR A 251 -10.32 5.37 9.71
CA TYR A 251 -9.64 4.85 8.52
C TYR A 251 -8.28 5.46 8.22
N PRO A 252 -8.07 6.78 8.35
CA PRO A 252 -6.74 7.36 8.12
C PRO A 252 -5.70 6.86 9.12
N THR A 253 -6.08 6.61 10.38
CA THR A 253 -5.21 6.00 11.38
C THR A 253 -4.79 4.60 10.94
N VAL A 254 -5.71 3.78 10.45
CA VAL A 254 -5.42 2.44 9.91
C VAL A 254 -4.54 2.53 8.66
N ALA A 255 -4.86 3.44 7.74
CA ALA A 255 -4.08 3.64 6.51
C ALA A 255 -2.64 4.08 6.81
N SER A 256 -2.43 4.92 7.83
CA SER A 256 -1.08 5.37 8.21
C SER A 256 -0.19 4.22 8.72
N GLN A 257 -0.78 3.16 9.26
CA GLN A 257 -0.04 1.96 9.69
C GLN A 257 0.59 1.19 8.52
N LEU A 258 0.28 1.51 7.26
CA LEU A 258 1.05 1.01 6.11
C LEU A 258 2.55 1.35 6.22
N GLY A 259 2.91 2.40 6.93
CA GLY A 259 4.28 2.72 7.28
C GLY A 259 4.99 1.60 8.05
N LEU A 260 4.27 0.87 8.92
CA LEU A 260 4.83 -0.28 9.65
C LEU A 260 5.36 -1.37 8.71
N VAL A 261 4.73 -1.55 7.54
CA VAL A 261 5.22 -2.52 6.53
C VAL A 261 6.64 -2.16 6.11
N VAL A 262 6.89 -0.88 5.82
CA VAL A 262 8.22 -0.39 5.43
C VAL A 262 9.19 -0.44 6.62
N GLY A 263 8.76 -0.02 7.79
CA GLY A 263 9.54 -0.13 9.03
C GLY A 263 10.01 -1.56 9.29
N LEU A 264 9.11 -2.55 9.20
CA LEU A 264 9.43 -3.97 9.34
C LEU A 264 10.41 -4.45 8.27
N LEU A 265 10.23 -4.05 7.00
CA LEU A 265 11.15 -4.41 5.92
C LEU A 265 12.57 -3.88 6.15
N VAL A 266 12.69 -2.69 6.72
CA VAL A 266 14.00 -2.07 7.03
C VAL A 266 14.61 -2.69 8.28
N LEU A 267 13.84 -2.88 9.35
CA LEU A 267 14.32 -3.40 10.64
C LEU A 267 14.71 -4.86 10.57
N LEU A 268 13.92 -5.69 9.89
CA LEU A 268 14.14 -7.13 9.78
C LEU A 268 15.22 -7.51 8.75
N ARG A 269 15.80 -6.54 8.07
CA ARG A 269 16.87 -6.78 7.13
C ARG A 269 18.25 -6.82 7.83
N PRO A 270 19.14 -7.77 7.47
CA PRO A 270 20.50 -7.80 8.00
C PRO A 270 21.22 -6.47 7.75
N SER A 271 21.97 -6.00 8.74
CA SER A 271 22.69 -4.70 8.67
C SER A 271 23.70 -4.65 7.53
N SER A 272 24.32 -5.78 7.18
CA SER A 272 25.27 -5.92 6.08
C SER A 272 24.67 -5.63 4.69
N THR A 273 23.35 -5.72 4.54
CA THR A 273 22.64 -5.51 3.28
C THR A 273 21.89 -4.18 3.20
N ARG A 274 22.01 -3.35 4.27
CA ARG A 274 21.38 -2.01 4.29
C ARG A 274 22.18 -1.03 3.43
N GLY A 275 21.67 -0.67 2.27
CA GLY A 275 22.29 0.30 1.37
C GLY A 275 21.51 1.62 1.27
N LYS A 276 22.05 2.59 0.54
CA LYS A 276 21.43 3.92 0.31
C LYS A 276 19.98 3.85 -0.20
N HIS A 277 19.60 2.81 -0.94
CA HIS A 277 18.25 2.62 -1.45
C HIS A 277 17.22 2.39 -0.35
N HIS A 278 17.60 1.71 0.74
CA HIS A 278 16.72 1.46 1.89
C HIS A 278 16.42 2.75 2.65
N THR A 279 17.44 3.58 2.89
CA THR A 279 17.25 4.88 3.53
C THR A 279 16.32 5.77 2.70
N ARG A 280 16.50 5.80 1.36
CA ARG A 280 15.60 6.55 0.48
C ARG A 280 14.17 6.02 0.51
N GLY A 281 13.99 4.70 0.49
CA GLY A 281 12.67 4.07 0.60
C GLY A 281 12.00 4.35 1.94
N PHE A 282 12.76 4.36 3.03
CA PHE A 282 12.27 4.71 4.37
C PHE A 282 11.84 6.18 4.43
N ILE A 283 12.65 7.12 3.93
CA ILE A 283 12.31 8.55 3.87
C ILE A 283 11.04 8.75 3.05
N LEU A 284 10.93 8.12 1.88
CA LEU A 284 9.73 8.20 1.06
C LEU A 284 8.49 7.70 1.83
N ALA A 285 8.60 6.56 2.50
CA ALA A 285 7.51 6.01 3.29
C ALA A 285 7.13 6.93 4.45
N PHE A 286 8.11 7.50 5.15
CA PHE A 286 7.88 8.45 6.23
C PHE A 286 7.09 9.68 5.74
N LEU A 287 7.49 10.27 4.61
CA LEU A 287 6.78 11.39 4.00
C LEU A 287 5.35 11.01 3.60
N CYS A 288 5.15 9.85 2.96
CA CYS A 288 3.81 9.39 2.59
C CYS A 288 2.92 9.20 3.83
N VAL A 289 3.44 8.58 4.88
CA VAL A 289 2.69 8.29 6.12
C VAL A 289 2.31 9.57 6.85
N THR A 290 3.21 10.56 6.91
CA THR A 290 2.94 11.87 7.53
C THR A 290 1.77 12.58 6.83
N LEU A 291 1.66 12.44 5.51
CA LEU A 291 0.54 13.00 4.73
C LEU A 291 -0.78 12.24 4.95
N ILE A 292 -0.75 10.99 5.44
CA ILE A 292 -1.95 10.21 5.74
C ILE A 292 -2.49 10.54 7.13
N HIS A 293 -1.64 10.44 8.16
CA HIS A 293 -2.01 10.72 9.54
C HIS A 293 -0.75 10.87 10.42
N PRO A 294 -0.69 11.83 11.34
CA PRO A 294 0.51 12.08 12.15
C PRO A 294 0.90 10.90 13.05
N THR A 295 -0.05 10.09 13.51
CA THR A 295 0.27 8.88 14.31
C THR A 295 1.16 7.89 13.54
N GLY A 296 1.06 7.82 12.22
CA GLY A 296 1.91 6.96 11.42
C GLY A 296 3.38 7.37 11.43
N ALA A 297 3.67 8.67 11.52
CA ALA A 297 5.02 9.17 11.66
C ALA A 297 5.65 8.76 13.02
N ILE A 298 4.85 8.72 14.09
CA ILE A 298 5.29 8.28 15.43
C ILE A 298 5.68 6.78 15.41
N TYR A 299 5.01 5.95 14.61
CA TYR A 299 5.33 4.52 14.51
C TYR A 299 6.61 4.24 13.70
N LEU A 300 7.06 5.19 12.90
CA LEU A 300 8.28 5.05 12.08
C LEU A 300 9.50 5.73 12.71
N GLY A 301 9.33 6.69 13.61
CA GLY A 301 10.40 7.41 14.32
C GLY A 301 10.76 6.73 15.60
#